data_93c2e70bcebb6b467ba65742a5fb39eb
#
_entry.id   93c2e70bcebb6b467ba65742a5fb39eb
#
_cell.length_a   1.000
_cell.length_b   1.000
_cell.length_c   1.000
_cell.angle_alpha   90.00
_cell.angle_beta   90.00
_cell.angle_gamma   90.00
#
_symmetry.space_group_name_H-M   'P 1'
#
loop_
_entity.id
_entity.type
_entity.pdbx_description
1 polymer ?
#
loop_
_entity_poly.entity_id
_entity_poly.type
_entity_poly.pdbx_seq_one_letter_code
_entity_poly.pdbx_strand_id
1 'polypeptide(L)'
;MAGLAATFGSGAMTNSIVEAEKADLFFIIGTNTTSQHPLIGSRIINAKERGAKIILADPRKIQLADYADIHLRHNIGTDVALLNGMMNIIIEEGIYDRQYVEERTENLDQLKAVVSRYTTRVVEQITGVPVSDLEGAARAYATTGKAMLFYAMGITQHATGTDNVKTCANLAMLTGHVGRPSTGVNPLRGQNNVQGACDMGALPNVFSGYQQVANEEVRKKFERAWGVEKLDGKVGLTITKMMAAAQKGDLRSLYIMGENPMLSDPDSSHIELALSNLDFLVVQDIFMSETALLADVVLPATSFAETAGTYTNTERRVQMAHKAIDPPGSARDDWDIICEVSRRSGYPMSYRSTADILKEINELTPSYAGITRERLTKGFGLQWPCPNEEHPGTPYLHKDKFTKGLGSFLPCDFKPVSEVPDEEYGFLLTTGRIYYHYHTGTMTRRISILEREAPEPLVEINPDDAKRLGIRNNDEVELISRRGSIKVKAEVTDRVPERVVFSTFHFHEAPVNLLTNPVFDPDSGIPEYKGCAVKVRRCA
;
A
#
# COMPACT_ATOMS: atom_id res chain seq x y z
N MET A 1 5.72 -0.56 -4.53
CA MET A 1 7.21 -0.53 -4.57
C MET A 1 7.74 -1.00 -5.92
N ALA A 2 7.36 -2.16 -6.42
CA ALA A 2 7.89 -2.72 -7.68
C ALA A 2 7.81 -1.74 -8.85
N GLY A 3 6.66 -1.14 -9.11
CA GLY A 3 6.48 -0.18 -10.20
C GLY A 3 7.38 1.05 -10.12
N LEU A 4 7.50 1.70 -8.94
CA LEU A 4 8.41 2.84 -8.76
C LEU A 4 9.88 2.43 -8.85
N ALA A 5 10.25 1.26 -8.31
CA ALA A 5 11.62 0.75 -8.45
C ALA A 5 11.98 0.48 -9.92
N ALA A 6 11.06 -0.04 -10.70
CA ALA A 6 11.25 -0.26 -12.14
C ALA A 6 11.43 1.07 -12.90
N THR A 7 10.65 2.11 -12.58
CA THR A 7 10.69 3.41 -13.27
C THR A 7 11.81 4.33 -12.75
N PHE A 8 11.99 4.44 -11.45
CA PHE A 8 12.90 5.41 -10.81
C PHE A 8 14.17 4.79 -10.21
N GLY A 9 14.18 3.46 -10.00
CA GLY A 9 15.21 2.76 -9.23
C GLY A 9 15.01 2.81 -7.71
N SER A 10 13.90 3.38 -7.21
CA SER A 10 13.54 3.42 -5.79
C SER A 10 12.03 3.27 -5.65
N GLY A 11 11.57 2.44 -4.71
CA GLY A 11 10.15 2.15 -4.49
C GLY A 11 9.49 2.98 -3.38
N ALA A 12 10.16 4.01 -2.86
CA ALA A 12 9.68 4.82 -1.75
C ALA A 12 8.95 6.10 -2.21
N MET A 13 8.21 6.71 -1.29
CA MET A 13 7.63 8.05 -1.45
C MET A 13 8.72 9.06 -1.79
N THR A 14 8.53 9.85 -2.85
CA THR A 14 9.61 10.72 -3.33
C THR A 14 9.79 11.96 -2.50
N ASN A 15 8.74 12.55 -1.95
CA ASN A 15 8.77 13.85 -1.29
C ASN A 15 8.29 13.77 0.18
N SER A 16 8.55 14.81 0.95
CA SER A 16 8.11 14.92 2.35
C SER A 16 6.65 15.32 2.46
N ILE A 17 5.97 14.85 3.51
CA ILE A 17 4.57 15.20 3.81
C ILE A 17 4.41 16.72 4.03
N VAL A 18 5.39 17.35 4.68
CA VAL A 18 5.34 18.80 4.95
C VAL A 18 5.37 19.63 3.66
N GLU A 19 5.91 19.10 2.58
CA GLU A 19 5.95 19.78 1.28
C GLU A 19 4.57 19.95 0.64
N ALA A 20 3.57 19.17 1.07
CA ALA A 20 2.19 19.36 0.67
C ALA A 20 1.66 20.77 0.99
N GLU A 21 2.18 21.42 2.01
CA GLU A 21 1.76 22.77 2.37
C GLU A 21 2.10 23.83 1.31
N LYS A 22 3.04 23.54 0.40
CA LYS A 22 3.54 24.45 -0.63
C LYS A 22 3.25 23.95 -2.06
N ALA A 23 2.48 22.89 -2.20
CA ALA A 23 2.03 22.40 -3.49
C ALA A 23 0.90 23.29 -4.05
N ASP A 24 0.86 23.42 -5.37
CA ASP A 24 -0.15 24.20 -6.08
C ASP A 24 -1.31 23.33 -6.55
N LEU A 25 -1.04 22.00 -6.71
CA LEU A 25 -2.03 21.03 -7.14
C LEU A 25 -1.76 19.66 -6.52
N PHE A 26 -2.84 18.97 -6.14
CA PHE A 26 -2.84 17.58 -5.72
C PHE A 26 -3.59 16.72 -6.74
N PHE A 27 -2.93 15.70 -7.28
CA PHE A 27 -3.60 14.61 -7.97
C PHE A 27 -3.68 13.40 -7.04
N ILE A 28 -4.87 13.09 -6.58
CA ILE A 28 -5.13 12.06 -5.57
C ILE A 28 -5.88 10.93 -6.24
N ILE A 29 -5.26 9.75 -6.32
CA ILE A 29 -5.82 8.60 -7.03
C ILE A 29 -5.79 7.34 -6.16
N GLY A 30 -6.93 6.66 -6.04
CA GLY A 30 -7.05 5.39 -5.31
C GLY A 30 -6.63 5.47 -3.83
N THR A 31 -6.91 6.59 -3.16
CA THR A 31 -6.62 6.78 -1.73
C THR A 31 -7.64 7.69 -1.04
N ASN A 32 -8.21 7.21 0.07
CA ASN A 32 -9.07 8.00 0.95
C ASN A 32 -8.23 8.64 2.07
N THR A 33 -7.56 9.76 1.74
CA THR A 33 -6.62 10.42 2.64
C THR A 33 -7.27 10.95 3.91
N THR A 34 -8.51 11.47 3.85
CA THR A 34 -9.22 12.00 5.01
C THR A 34 -9.52 10.93 6.06
N SER A 35 -9.77 9.69 5.64
CA SER A 35 -10.06 8.57 6.54
C SER A 35 -8.82 7.77 6.94
N GLN A 36 -7.90 7.51 5.99
CA GLN A 36 -6.79 6.57 6.20
C GLN A 36 -5.47 7.26 6.57
N HIS A 37 -5.32 8.54 6.21
CA HIS A 37 -4.13 9.35 6.45
C HIS A 37 -4.55 10.77 6.86
N PRO A 38 -5.31 10.93 7.98
CA PRO A 38 -5.98 12.20 8.31
C PRO A 38 -5.04 13.39 8.46
N LEU A 39 -3.81 13.18 8.95
CA LEU A 39 -2.81 14.25 9.05
C LEU A 39 -2.34 14.76 7.68
N ILE A 40 -2.27 13.86 6.68
CA ILE A 40 -1.97 14.23 5.30
C ILE A 40 -3.20 14.88 4.65
N GLY A 41 -4.38 14.31 4.87
CA GLY A 41 -5.65 14.88 4.43
C GLY A 41 -5.84 16.33 4.92
N SER A 42 -5.57 16.59 6.20
CA SER A 42 -5.63 17.95 6.77
C SER A 42 -4.65 18.92 6.08
N ARG A 43 -3.42 18.49 5.76
CA ARG A 43 -2.47 19.34 5.03
C ARG A 43 -2.92 19.66 3.62
N ILE A 44 -3.52 18.69 2.93
CA ILE A 44 -4.09 18.85 1.58
C ILE A 44 -5.25 19.86 1.63
N ILE A 45 -6.18 19.71 2.58
CA ILE A 45 -7.31 20.63 2.75
C ILE A 45 -6.81 22.05 3.11
N ASN A 46 -5.87 22.17 4.04
CA ASN A 46 -5.27 23.46 4.38
C ASN A 46 -4.55 24.12 3.18
N ALA A 47 -3.92 23.34 2.30
CA ALA A 47 -3.34 23.88 1.08
C ALA A 47 -4.42 24.30 0.07
N LYS A 48 -5.53 23.55 -0.03
CA LYS A 48 -6.71 23.92 -0.82
C LYS A 48 -7.29 25.27 -0.36
N GLU A 49 -7.43 25.50 0.93
CA GLU A 49 -7.88 26.78 1.50
C GLU A 49 -6.96 27.95 1.13
N ARG A 50 -5.67 27.67 0.88
CA ARG A 50 -4.70 28.66 0.38
C ARG A 50 -4.64 28.79 -1.15
N GLY A 51 -5.53 28.11 -1.87
CA GLY A 51 -5.68 28.21 -3.32
C GLY A 51 -5.09 27.07 -4.13
N ALA A 52 -4.55 26.02 -3.51
CA ALA A 52 -4.16 24.81 -4.23
C ALA A 52 -5.38 24.11 -4.86
N LYS A 53 -5.18 23.42 -5.98
CA LYS A 53 -6.24 22.65 -6.64
C LYS A 53 -6.18 21.18 -6.25
N ILE A 54 -7.33 20.51 -6.26
CA ILE A 54 -7.46 19.07 -6.02
C ILE A 54 -8.14 18.41 -7.21
N ILE A 55 -7.42 17.47 -7.84
CA ILE A 55 -7.98 16.49 -8.78
C ILE A 55 -8.08 15.18 -8.02
N LEU A 56 -9.29 14.68 -7.84
CA LEU A 56 -9.56 13.40 -7.20
C LEU A 56 -9.95 12.37 -8.25
N ALA A 57 -9.26 11.24 -8.31
CA ALA A 57 -9.63 10.09 -9.12
C ALA A 57 -9.95 8.91 -8.18
N ASP A 58 -11.24 8.68 -7.96
CA ASP A 58 -11.75 7.60 -7.10
C ASP A 58 -13.15 7.18 -7.56
N PRO A 59 -13.43 5.87 -7.72
CA PRO A 59 -14.77 5.38 -8.04
C PRO A 59 -15.84 5.77 -7.02
N ARG A 60 -15.45 5.91 -5.75
CA ARG A 60 -16.34 6.28 -4.65
C ARG A 60 -16.30 7.79 -4.41
N LYS A 61 -17.44 8.35 -4.06
CA LYS A 61 -17.54 9.71 -3.56
C LYS A 61 -17.09 9.73 -2.08
N ILE A 62 -15.78 9.78 -1.89
CA ILE A 62 -15.17 9.90 -0.57
C ILE A 62 -15.25 11.35 -0.07
N GLN A 63 -15.07 11.59 1.22
CA GLN A 63 -15.17 12.92 1.83
C GLN A 63 -14.32 13.99 1.10
N LEU A 64 -13.16 13.62 0.57
CA LEU A 64 -12.31 14.56 -0.17
C LEU A 64 -12.97 15.07 -1.48
N ALA A 65 -13.98 14.37 -2.01
CA ALA A 65 -14.72 14.80 -3.20
C ALA A 65 -15.42 16.15 -2.99
N ASP A 66 -15.80 16.49 -1.76
CA ASP A 66 -16.44 17.77 -1.42
C ASP A 66 -15.46 18.97 -1.52
N TYR A 67 -14.15 18.70 -1.57
CA TYR A 67 -13.08 19.68 -1.70
C TYR A 67 -12.45 19.69 -3.10
N ALA A 68 -12.74 18.69 -3.94
CA ALA A 68 -12.12 18.52 -5.23
C ALA A 68 -12.61 19.56 -6.26
N ASP A 69 -11.68 20.12 -7.04
CA ASP A 69 -12.01 20.96 -8.20
C ASP A 69 -12.48 20.11 -9.38
N ILE A 70 -11.93 18.89 -9.49
CA ILE A 70 -12.31 17.90 -10.51
C ILE A 70 -12.37 16.53 -9.83
N HIS A 71 -13.51 15.83 -9.95
CA HIS A 71 -13.66 14.45 -9.48
C HIS A 71 -13.80 13.50 -10.67
N LEU A 72 -12.74 12.79 -11.00
CA LEU A 72 -12.71 11.75 -12.02
C LEU A 72 -13.26 10.46 -11.42
N ARG A 73 -14.59 10.27 -11.49
CA ARG A 73 -15.28 9.10 -10.93
C ARG A 73 -15.21 7.94 -11.92
N HIS A 74 -14.03 7.36 -12.10
CA HIS A 74 -13.78 6.32 -13.09
C HIS A 74 -14.27 4.93 -12.62
N ASN A 75 -14.53 4.05 -13.59
CA ASN A 75 -14.84 2.65 -13.31
C ASN A 75 -13.68 1.95 -12.61
N ILE A 76 -13.99 1.00 -11.70
CA ILE A 76 -12.97 0.25 -10.96
C ILE A 76 -12.03 -0.50 -11.92
N GLY A 77 -10.72 -0.41 -11.66
CA GLY A 77 -9.68 -1.09 -12.44
C GLY A 77 -9.34 -0.45 -13.78
N THR A 78 -9.84 0.76 -14.05
CA THR A 78 -9.55 1.48 -15.31
C THR A 78 -8.48 2.56 -15.18
N ASP A 79 -7.71 2.52 -14.12
CA ASP A 79 -6.68 3.52 -13.77
C ASP A 79 -5.64 3.72 -14.88
N VAL A 80 -5.15 2.63 -15.50
CA VAL A 80 -4.20 2.69 -16.63
C VAL A 80 -4.81 3.45 -17.81
N ALA A 81 -6.08 3.17 -18.15
CA ALA A 81 -6.75 3.85 -19.27
C ALA A 81 -6.93 5.34 -19.01
N LEU A 82 -7.34 5.70 -17.78
CA LEU A 82 -7.49 7.09 -17.33
C LEU A 82 -6.18 7.86 -17.47
N LEU A 83 -5.10 7.32 -16.89
CA LEU A 83 -3.79 7.97 -16.89
C LEU A 83 -3.16 8.02 -18.30
N ASN A 84 -3.31 6.97 -19.11
CA ASN A 84 -2.88 6.98 -20.49
C ASN A 84 -3.62 8.04 -21.32
N GLY A 85 -4.93 8.23 -21.09
CA GLY A 85 -5.70 9.29 -21.73
C GLY A 85 -5.21 10.68 -21.35
N MET A 86 -4.93 10.93 -20.07
CA MET A 86 -4.31 12.18 -19.62
C MET A 86 -2.96 12.41 -20.32
N MET A 87 -2.09 11.39 -20.38
CA MET A 87 -0.79 11.51 -21.05
C MET A 87 -0.94 11.71 -22.56
N ASN A 88 -1.92 11.10 -23.21
CA ASN A 88 -2.18 11.33 -24.63
C ASN A 88 -2.52 12.79 -24.91
N ILE A 89 -3.44 13.39 -24.14
CA ILE A 89 -3.82 14.82 -24.24
C ILE A 89 -2.58 15.71 -24.05
N ILE A 90 -1.79 15.45 -23.01
CA ILE A 90 -0.58 16.22 -22.68
C ILE A 90 0.45 16.18 -23.82
N ILE A 91 0.60 15.04 -24.48
CA ILE A 91 1.52 14.86 -25.60
C ILE A 91 0.97 15.51 -26.87
N GLU A 92 -0.30 15.30 -27.21
CA GLU A 92 -0.92 15.88 -28.41
C GLU A 92 -0.95 17.41 -28.36
N GLU A 93 -1.20 18.00 -27.19
CA GLU A 93 -1.17 19.44 -26.98
C GLU A 93 0.24 20.00 -26.82
N GLY A 94 1.25 19.16 -26.68
CA GLY A 94 2.66 19.54 -26.54
C GLY A 94 3.00 20.26 -25.23
N ILE A 95 2.17 20.05 -24.17
CA ILE A 95 2.27 20.71 -22.87
C ILE A 95 3.08 19.89 -21.83
N TYR A 96 3.82 18.87 -22.25
CA TYR A 96 4.75 18.14 -21.39
C TYR A 96 6.06 18.92 -21.18
N ASP A 97 6.79 18.62 -20.11
CA ASP A 97 8.08 19.25 -19.80
C ASP A 97 9.18 18.66 -20.70
N ARG A 98 9.37 19.24 -21.89
CA ARG A 98 10.31 18.74 -22.91
C ARG A 98 11.74 18.65 -22.40
N GLN A 99 12.22 19.72 -21.73
CA GLN A 99 13.58 19.77 -21.23
C GLN A 99 13.82 18.67 -20.18
N TYR A 100 12.91 18.54 -19.22
CA TYR A 100 13.01 17.51 -18.21
C TYR A 100 13.00 16.09 -18.82
N VAL A 101 12.13 15.86 -19.80
CA VAL A 101 12.00 14.55 -20.45
C VAL A 101 13.28 14.20 -21.22
N GLU A 102 13.84 15.15 -21.99
CA GLU A 102 15.07 14.95 -22.77
C GLU A 102 16.31 14.72 -21.90
N GLU A 103 16.43 15.46 -20.79
CA GLU A 103 17.61 15.39 -19.93
C GLU A 103 17.59 14.26 -18.92
N ARG A 104 16.39 13.81 -18.48
CA ARG A 104 16.25 12.96 -17.30
C ARG A 104 15.56 11.62 -17.54
N THR A 105 15.02 11.38 -18.73
CA THR A 105 14.22 10.17 -18.98
C THR A 105 14.65 9.44 -20.24
N GLU A 106 14.16 8.23 -20.40
CA GLU A 106 14.35 7.39 -21.59
C GLU A 106 13.02 6.74 -22.01
N ASN A 107 12.94 6.24 -23.26
CA ASN A 107 11.80 5.49 -23.81
C ASN A 107 10.52 6.32 -24.07
N LEU A 108 10.60 7.63 -24.29
CA LEU A 108 9.45 8.49 -24.58
C LEU A 108 8.66 8.01 -25.81
N ASP A 109 9.35 7.58 -26.88
CA ASP A 109 8.69 7.16 -28.12
C ASP A 109 7.86 5.88 -27.91
N GLN A 110 8.30 4.98 -27.02
CA GLN A 110 7.54 3.81 -26.63
C GLN A 110 6.26 4.21 -25.87
N LEU A 111 6.36 5.21 -24.97
CA LEU A 111 5.20 5.76 -24.28
C LEU A 111 4.21 6.37 -25.28
N LYS A 112 4.67 7.22 -26.21
CA LYS A 112 3.83 7.83 -27.26
C LYS A 112 3.08 6.77 -28.08
N ALA A 113 3.77 5.71 -28.49
CA ALA A 113 3.17 4.63 -29.28
C ALA A 113 2.02 3.92 -28.55
N VAL A 114 2.10 3.81 -27.22
CA VAL A 114 1.02 3.18 -26.44
C VAL A 114 -0.10 4.17 -26.16
N VAL A 115 0.21 5.35 -25.63
CA VAL A 115 -0.83 6.30 -25.18
C VAL A 115 -1.63 6.89 -26.34
N SER A 116 -1.10 6.96 -27.57
CA SER A 116 -1.83 7.43 -28.76
C SER A 116 -3.10 6.64 -29.06
N ARG A 117 -3.23 5.42 -28.55
CA ARG A 117 -4.44 4.59 -28.67
C ARG A 117 -5.55 5.00 -27.71
N TYR A 118 -5.21 5.77 -26.68
CA TYR A 118 -6.14 6.20 -25.62
C TYR A 118 -6.66 7.61 -25.92
N THR A 119 -7.40 7.72 -27.05
CA THR A 119 -8.10 8.97 -27.37
C THR A 119 -9.16 9.29 -26.31
N THR A 120 -9.54 10.54 -26.16
CA THR A 120 -10.51 10.97 -25.14
C THR A 120 -11.82 10.16 -25.21
N ARG A 121 -12.28 9.83 -26.41
CA ARG A 121 -13.47 9.00 -26.62
C ARG A 121 -13.29 7.55 -26.17
N VAL A 122 -12.15 6.95 -26.44
CA VAL A 122 -11.83 5.58 -25.98
C VAL A 122 -11.76 5.56 -24.46
N VAL A 123 -11.13 6.56 -23.85
CA VAL A 123 -11.03 6.66 -22.39
C VAL A 123 -12.39 6.84 -21.75
N GLU A 124 -13.25 7.72 -22.27
CA GLU A 124 -14.63 7.89 -21.78
C GLU A 124 -15.42 6.56 -21.83
N GLN A 125 -15.30 5.79 -22.91
CA GLN A 125 -15.96 4.49 -23.04
C GLN A 125 -15.46 3.46 -22.00
N ILE A 126 -14.17 3.44 -21.71
CA ILE A 126 -13.58 2.50 -20.75
C ILE A 126 -13.86 2.94 -19.31
N THR A 127 -13.64 4.21 -19.02
CA THR A 127 -13.60 4.73 -17.64
C THR A 127 -14.95 5.30 -17.17
N GLY A 128 -15.83 5.70 -18.08
CA GLY A 128 -17.04 6.45 -17.75
C GLY A 128 -16.78 7.92 -17.39
N VAL A 129 -15.55 8.39 -17.43
CA VAL A 129 -15.20 9.79 -17.13
C VAL A 129 -15.52 10.67 -18.34
N PRO A 130 -16.28 11.78 -18.17
CA PRO A 130 -16.57 12.71 -19.26
C PRO A 130 -15.29 13.30 -19.86
N VAL A 131 -15.29 13.45 -21.20
CA VAL A 131 -14.14 14.03 -21.94
C VAL A 131 -13.71 15.37 -21.36
N SER A 132 -14.66 16.25 -21.01
CA SER A 132 -14.36 17.57 -20.43
C SER A 132 -13.55 17.51 -19.14
N ASP A 133 -13.88 16.55 -18.28
CA ASP A 133 -13.24 16.38 -16.98
C ASP A 133 -11.83 15.77 -17.14
N LEU A 134 -11.70 14.82 -18.06
CA LEU A 134 -10.41 14.22 -18.42
C LEU A 134 -9.43 15.28 -18.98
N GLU A 135 -9.90 16.10 -19.94
CA GLU A 135 -9.12 17.18 -20.53
C GLU A 135 -8.76 18.25 -19.50
N GLY A 136 -9.75 18.66 -18.68
CA GLY A 136 -9.54 19.61 -17.58
C GLY A 136 -8.47 19.15 -16.61
N ALA A 137 -8.51 17.89 -16.20
CA ALA A 137 -7.54 17.28 -15.30
C ALA A 137 -6.14 17.18 -15.92
N ALA A 138 -6.04 16.72 -17.17
CA ALA A 138 -4.77 16.61 -17.89
C ALA A 138 -4.06 17.96 -18.02
N ARG A 139 -4.77 18.99 -18.49
CA ARG A 139 -4.23 20.35 -18.63
C ARG A 139 -3.86 20.96 -17.28
N ALA A 140 -4.73 20.84 -16.26
CA ALA A 140 -4.45 21.37 -14.93
C ALA A 140 -3.19 20.74 -14.32
N TYR A 141 -3.02 19.42 -14.43
CA TYR A 141 -1.86 18.73 -13.91
C TYR A 141 -0.57 19.10 -14.65
N ALA A 142 -0.61 19.14 -15.99
CA ALA A 142 0.57 19.39 -16.81
C ALA A 142 1.08 20.84 -16.74
N THR A 143 0.18 21.83 -16.56
CA THR A 143 0.55 23.25 -16.57
C THR A 143 0.82 23.83 -15.20
N THR A 144 0.61 23.07 -14.14
CA THR A 144 0.90 23.50 -12.76
C THR A 144 2.40 23.41 -12.46
N GLY A 145 2.93 24.39 -11.73
CA GLY A 145 4.36 24.42 -11.38
C GLY A 145 4.77 23.37 -10.35
N LYS A 146 3.89 23.07 -9.37
CA LYS A 146 4.17 22.15 -8.26
C LYS A 146 2.95 21.23 -8.03
N ALA A 147 2.96 20.06 -8.68
CA ALA A 147 1.92 19.06 -8.50
C ALA A 147 2.44 17.84 -7.72
N MET A 148 1.72 17.44 -6.68
CA MET A 148 1.97 16.22 -5.92
C MET A 148 0.93 15.15 -6.30
N LEU A 149 1.42 13.99 -6.74
CA LEU A 149 0.58 12.81 -6.97
C LEU A 149 0.60 11.93 -5.73
N PHE A 150 -0.55 11.67 -5.14
CA PHE A 150 -0.73 10.74 -4.02
C PHE A 150 -1.55 9.53 -4.44
N TYR A 151 -1.10 8.33 -4.05
CA TYR A 151 -1.86 7.10 -4.24
C TYR A 151 -1.68 6.13 -3.07
N ALA A 152 -2.58 5.17 -2.94
CA ALA A 152 -2.49 4.10 -1.95
C ALA A 152 -2.97 2.76 -2.53
N MET A 153 -3.65 1.96 -1.72
CA MET A 153 -4.06 0.58 -2.06
C MET A 153 -5.13 0.51 -3.14
N GLY A 154 -5.88 1.60 -3.41
CA GLY A 154 -6.79 1.66 -4.56
C GLY A 154 -6.08 1.50 -5.91
N ILE A 155 -4.81 1.91 -6.00
CA ILE A 155 -3.95 1.72 -7.17
C ILE A 155 -3.27 0.34 -7.17
N THR A 156 -2.82 -0.14 -6.01
CA THR A 156 -1.90 -1.29 -5.96
C THR A 156 -2.58 -2.64 -5.76
N GLN A 157 -3.81 -2.69 -5.22
CA GLN A 157 -4.54 -3.93 -4.95
C GLN A 157 -5.41 -4.37 -6.14
N HIS A 158 -4.77 -4.45 -7.31
CA HIS A 158 -5.29 -4.99 -8.57
C HIS A 158 -4.32 -6.00 -9.15
N ALA A 159 -4.81 -6.89 -10.00
CA ALA A 159 -3.95 -7.78 -10.79
C ALA A 159 -2.97 -6.99 -11.69
N THR A 160 -3.27 -5.73 -11.95
CA THR A 160 -2.45 -4.76 -12.69
C THR A 160 -1.80 -3.71 -11.79
N GLY A 161 -1.69 -3.96 -10.48
CA GLY A 161 -1.24 -2.95 -9.51
C GLY A 161 0.13 -2.36 -9.80
N THR A 162 1.07 -3.17 -10.28
CA THR A 162 2.40 -2.70 -10.70
C THR A 162 2.31 -1.81 -11.94
N ASP A 163 1.47 -2.16 -12.93
CA ASP A 163 1.26 -1.36 -14.14
C ASP A 163 0.57 -0.03 -13.82
N ASN A 164 -0.40 -0.01 -12.88
CA ASN A 164 -1.01 1.22 -12.38
C ASN A 164 0.04 2.18 -11.80
N VAL A 165 0.98 1.66 -10.98
CA VAL A 165 2.05 2.47 -10.38
C VAL A 165 3.05 2.97 -11.43
N LYS A 166 3.44 2.12 -12.42
CA LYS A 166 4.26 2.55 -13.55
C LYS A 166 3.61 3.71 -14.31
N THR A 167 2.30 3.62 -14.53
CA THR A 167 1.54 4.66 -15.25
C THR A 167 1.44 5.97 -14.46
N CYS A 168 1.27 5.92 -13.12
CA CYS A 168 1.40 7.10 -12.25
C CYS A 168 2.79 7.76 -12.36
N ALA A 169 3.84 6.94 -12.37
CA ALA A 169 5.22 7.42 -12.50
C ALA A 169 5.49 8.01 -13.89
N ASN A 170 4.96 7.41 -14.95
CA ASN A 170 5.05 7.93 -16.33
C ASN A 170 4.43 9.33 -16.42
N LEU A 171 3.21 9.52 -15.88
CA LEU A 171 2.53 10.82 -15.89
C LEU A 171 3.37 11.90 -15.18
N ALA A 172 3.91 11.57 -14.00
CA ALA A 172 4.72 12.52 -13.24
C ALA A 172 6.06 12.85 -13.91
N MET A 173 6.72 11.88 -14.57
CA MET A 173 7.93 12.13 -15.36
C MET A 173 7.64 12.98 -16.59
N LEU A 174 6.56 12.69 -17.30
CA LEU A 174 6.16 13.41 -18.52
C LEU A 174 5.98 14.91 -18.26
N THR A 175 5.51 15.27 -17.08
CA THR A 175 5.24 16.66 -16.67
C THR A 175 6.33 17.27 -15.78
N GLY A 176 7.46 16.58 -15.60
CA GLY A 176 8.58 17.05 -14.78
C GLY A 176 8.30 17.16 -13.28
N HIS A 177 7.28 16.48 -12.77
CA HIS A 177 6.89 16.53 -11.35
C HIS A 177 7.60 15.48 -10.50
N VAL A 178 8.90 15.24 -10.72
CA VAL A 178 9.75 14.38 -9.87
C VAL A 178 11.12 15.04 -9.65
N GLY A 179 11.65 14.93 -8.43
CA GLY A 179 12.98 15.45 -8.09
C GLY A 179 13.02 16.94 -7.81
N ARG A 180 11.88 17.54 -7.50
CA ARG A 180 11.72 18.95 -7.12
C ARG A 180 10.90 19.09 -5.85
N PRO A 181 11.07 20.16 -5.05
CA PRO A 181 10.24 20.42 -3.89
C PRO A 181 8.76 20.55 -4.22
N SER A 182 7.89 20.01 -3.37
CA SER A 182 6.43 20.09 -3.48
C SER A 182 5.86 19.47 -4.76
N THR A 183 6.54 18.42 -5.28
CA THR A 183 6.10 17.59 -6.40
C THR A 183 6.12 16.11 -6.00
N GLY A 184 6.23 15.22 -6.96
CA GLY A 184 6.57 13.82 -6.74
C GLY A 184 5.43 12.84 -6.83
N VAL A 185 5.82 11.58 -6.75
CA VAL A 185 4.94 10.41 -6.69
C VAL A 185 4.99 9.84 -5.28
N ASN A 186 3.87 9.93 -4.58
CA ASN A 186 3.83 9.83 -3.13
C ASN A 186 2.91 8.68 -2.67
N PRO A 187 3.39 7.41 -2.66
CA PRO A 187 2.64 6.28 -2.12
C PRO A 187 2.40 6.45 -0.62
N LEU A 188 1.14 6.33 -0.20
CA LEU A 188 0.75 6.37 1.21
C LEU A 188 0.70 4.96 1.78
N ARG A 189 1.56 4.68 2.76
CA ARG A 189 1.62 3.39 3.42
C ARG A 189 0.44 3.21 4.37
N GLY A 190 -0.15 2.02 4.39
CA GLY A 190 -1.32 1.73 5.20
C GLY A 190 -1.03 1.39 6.65
N GLN A 191 0.07 0.68 6.92
CA GLN A 191 0.44 0.23 8.25
C GLN A 191 1.56 1.06 8.85
N ASN A 192 1.55 1.18 10.19
CA ASN A 192 2.66 1.75 10.93
C ASN A 192 3.94 0.95 10.68
N ASN A 193 5.05 1.63 10.46
CA ASN A 193 6.39 1.07 10.24
C ASN A 193 6.52 0.09 9.05
N VAL A 194 5.55 -0.02 8.15
CA VAL A 194 5.70 -0.88 6.96
C VAL A 194 6.86 -0.41 6.06
N GLN A 195 7.14 0.90 6.04
CA GLN A 195 8.31 1.42 5.34
C GLN A 195 9.59 0.90 6.00
N GLY A 196 9.69 0.96 7.32
CA GLY A 196 10.83 0.45 8.08
C GLY A 196 11.03 -1.05 7.94
N ALA A 197 9.95 -1.83 7.96
CA ALA A 197 10.02 -3.27 7.71
C ALA A 197 10.62 -3.56 6.32
N CYS A 198 10.16 -2.87 5.28
CA CYS A 198 10.73 -2.99 3.95
C CYS A 198 12.20 -2.54 3.89
N ASP A 199 12.53 -1.43 4.55
CA ASP A 199 13.90 -0.89 4.60
C ASP A 199 14.87 -1.87 5.27
N MET A 200 14.39 -2.63 6.24
CA MET A 200 15.19 -3.63 6.98
C MET A 200 15.19 -5.02 6.34
N GLY A 201 14.61 -5.17 5.15
CA GLY A 201 14.67 -6.42 4.41
C GLY A 201 13.58 -7.44 4.75
N ALA A 202 12.45 -7.02 5.32
CA ALA A 202 11.26 -7.87 5.44
C ALA A 202 10.59 -8.09 4.06
N LEU A 203 11.40 -8.51 3.10
CA LEU A 203 11.09 -8.80 1.71
C LEU A 203 11.91 -10.02 1.27
N PRO A 204 11.40 -10.88 0.39
CA PRO A 204 12.05 -12.16 0.08
C PRO A 204 13.36 -12.04 -0.72
N ASN A 205 13.67 -10.89 -1.29
CA ASN A 205 14.75 -10.71 -2.25
C ASN A 205 15.87 -9.75 -1.81
N VAL A 206 15.76 -9.15 -0.60
CA VAL A 206 16.73 -8.13 -0.15
C VAL A 206 17.11 -8.28 1.32
N PHE A 207 18.31 -7.84 1.64
CA PHE A 207 18.75 -7.45 2.98
C PHE A 207 18.36 -5.99 3.27
N SER A 208 18.73 -5.47 4.45
CA SER A 208 18.49 -4.07 4.82
C SER A 208 18.99 -3.09 3.73
N GLY A 209 18.26 -1.99 3.54
CA GLY A 209 18.58 -0.99 2.51
C GLY A 209 18.39 -1.47 1.07
N TYR A 210 17.50 -2.43 0.86
CA TYR A 210 17.18 -3.00 -0.48
C TYR A 210 18.37 -3.65 -1.20
N GLN A 211 19.35 -4.12 -0.46
CA GLN A 211 20.53 -4.82 -0.98
C GLN A 211 20.16 -6.24 -1.40
N GLN A 212 20.35 -6.56 -2.69
CA GLN A 212 19.85 -7.80 -3.29
C GLN A 212 20.54 -9.06 -2.72
N VAL A 213 19.76 -10.06 -2.28
CA VAL A 213 20.28 -11.34 -1.78
C VAL A 213 20.99 -12.14 -2.88
N ALA A 214 20.62 -11.95 -4.15
CA ALA A 214 21.25 -12.58 -5.28
C ALA A 214 22.66 -12.04 -5.60
N ASN A 215 23.03 -10.87 -5.07
CA ASN A 215 24.35 -10.28 -5.28
C ASN A 215 25.38 -10.89 -4.31
N GLU A 216 26.41 -11.55 -4.84
CA GLU A 216 27.42 -12.25 -4.06
C GLU A 216 28.24 -11.33 -3.16
N GLU A 217 28.60 -10.11 -3.61
CA GLU A 217 29.37 -9.17 -2.83
C GLU A 217 28.57 -8.65 -1.62
N VAL A 218 27.26 -8.43 -1.84
CA VAL A 218 26.34 -8.07 -0.77
C VAL A 218 26.26 -9.21 0.25
N ARG A 219 26.06 -10.47 -0.18
CA ARG A 219 26.04 -11.60 0.75
C ARG A 219 27.33 -11.71 1.55
N LYS A 220 28.49 -11.66 0.90
CA LYS A 220 29.80 -11.69 1.59
C LYS A 220 29.97 -10.58 2.63
N LYS A 221 29.38 -9.41 2.43
CA LYS A 221 29.34 -8.35 3.42
C LYS A 221 28.57 -8.77 4.67
N PHE A 222 27.35 -9.30 4.50
CA PHE A 222 26.50 -9.76 5.60
C PHE A 222 27.06 -11.03 6.26
N GLU A 223 27.63 -11.97 5.49
CA GLU A 223 28.31 -13.17 6.02
C GLU A 223 29.42 -12.81 7.00
N ARG A 224 30.28 -11.85 6.61
CA ARG A 224 31.34 -11.36 7.48
C ARG A 224 30.83 -10.68 8.74
N ALA A 225 29.80 -9.82 8.59
CA ALA A 225 29.25 -9.07 9.70
C ALA A 225 28.53 -9.97 10.71
N TRP A 226 27.83 -10.99 10.23
CA TRP A 226 27.09 -11.94 11.06
C TRP A 226 27.89 -13.16 11.51
N GLY A 227 29.12 -13.31 11.02
CA GLY A 227 29.99 -14.42 11.39
C GLY A 227 29.47 -15.78 10.91
N VAL A 228 28.77 -15.81 9.77
CA VAL A 228 28.25 -17.03 9.17
C VAL A 228 29.06 -17.43 7.94
N GLU A 229 29.20 -18.73 7.72
CA GLU A 229 30.04 -19.25 6.61
C GLU A 229 29.41 -18.92 5.24
N LYS A 230 28.09 -19.06 5.11
CA LYS A 230 27.39 -18.86 3.84
C LYS A 230 25.94 -18.50 4.05
N LEU A 231 25.46 -17.49 3.32
CA LEU A 231 24.04 -17.13 3.17
C LEU A 231 23.51 -17.62 1.84
N ASP A 232 22.25 -18.05 1.80
CA ASP A 232 21.59 -18.45 0.55
C ASP A 232 21.35 -17.23 -0.35
N GLY A 233 21.75 -17.33 -1.61
CA GLY A 233 21.49 -16.30 -2.63
C GLY A 233 20.18 -16.48 -3.36
N LYS A 234 19.40 -17.49 -3.01
CA LYS A 234 18.08 -17.74 -3.61
C LYS A 234 17.04 -16.77 -3.04
N VAL A 235 16.26 -16.19 -3.93
CA VAL A 235 15.12 -15.34 -3.53
C VAL A 235 14.06 -16.21 -2.84
N GLY A 236 13.61 -15.76 -1.67
CA GLY A 236 12.57 -16.44 -0.89
C GLY A 236 11.18 -16.33 -1.50
N LEU A 237 10.19 -16.92 -0.84
CA LEU A 237 8.80 -16.87 -1.27
C LEU A 237 8.12 -15.58 -0.77
N THR A 238 7.20 -15.03 -1.56
CA THR A 238 6.22 -14.05 -1.09
C THR A 238 5.15 -14.73 -0.25
N ILE A 239 4.41 -14.00 0.60
CA ILE A 239 3.38 -14.59 1.45
C ILE A 239 2.35 -15.41 0.65
N THR A 240 1.88 -14.91 -0.47
CA THR A 240 0.94 -15.62 -1.35
C THR A 240 1.50 -16.94 -1.90
N LYS A 241 2.80 -16.96 -2.21
CA LYS A 241 3.51 -18.18 -2.61
C LYS A 241 3.76 -19.13 -1.44
N MET A 242 3.97 -18.59 -0.21
CA MET A 242 4.08 -19.41 1.02
C MET A 242 2.77 -20.15 1.29
N MET A 243 1.62 -19.48 1.20
CA MET A 243 0.31 -20.12 1.39
C MET A 243 0.05 -21.21 0.34
N ALA A 244 0.35 -20.94 -0.92
CA ALA A 244 0.23 -21.94 -1.98
C ALA A 244 1.19 -23.14 -1.79
N ALA A 245 2.40 -22.92 -1.27
CA ALA A 245 3.36 -23.99 -0.96
C ALA A 245 2.93 -24.80 0.28
N ALA A 246 2.39 -24.14 1.31
CA ALA A 246 1.85 -24.80 2.51
C ALA A 246 0.65 -25.71 2.14
N GLN A 247 -0.25 -25.23 1.30
CA GLN A 247 -1.38 -26.06 0.84
C GLN A 247 -0.92 -27.32 0.09
N LYS A 248 0.17 -27.25 -0.66
CA LYS A 248 0.74 -28.39 -1.39
C LYS A 248 1.62 -29.32 -0.54
N GLY A 249 1.93 -28.92 0.71
CA GLY A 249 2.87 -29.62 1.57
C GLY A 249 4.35 -29.37 1.26
N ASP A 250 4.65 -28.46 0.33
CA ASP A 250 6.03 -28.05 0.01
C ASP A 250 6.66 -27.17 1.10
N LEU A 251 5.82 -26.43 1.87
CA LEU A 251 6.18 -25.67 3.04
C LEU A 251 5.60 -26.37 4.27
N ARG A 252 6.46 -26.78 5.20
CA ARG A 252 6.06 -27.61 6.34
C ARG A 252 5.95 -26.84 7.64
N SER A 253 6.57 -25.67 7.75
CA SER A 253 6.49 -24.85 8.95
C SER A 253 6.52 -23.35 8.63
N LEU A 254 5.82 -22.57 9.44
CA LEU A 254 5.79 -21.10 9.36
C LEU A 254 6.01 -20.47 10.73
N TYR A 255 6.71 -19.33 10.71
CA TYR A 255 6.79 -18.42 11.84
C TYR A 255 6.16 -17.09 11.40
N ILE A 256 5.02 -16.75 12.00
CA ILE A 256 4.24 -15.54 11.70
C ILE A 256 4.43 -14.54 12.84
N MET A 257 4.75 -13.29 12.52
CA MET A 257 4.97 -12.24 13.49
C MET A 257 4.09 -11.02 13.20
N GLY A 258 3.17 -10.71 14.13
CA GLY A 258 2.36 -9.50 14.09
C GLY A 258 1.42 -9.42 12.89
N GLU A 259 0.94 -10.55 12.37
CA GLU A 259 0.05 -10.63 11.23
C GLU A 259 -1.06 -11.66 11.40
N ASN A 260 -2.23 -11.39 10.78
CA ASN A 260 -3.41 -12.25 10.88
C ASN A 260 -3.91 -12.64 9.47
N PRO A 261 -3.20 -13.55 8.75
CA PRO A 261 -3.55 -13.96 7.39
C PRO A 261 -4.95 -14.56 7.27
N MET A 262 -5.50 -15.17 8.32
CA MET A 262 -6.89 -15.66 8.35
C MET A 262 -7.93 -14.58 8.00
N LEU A 263 -7.64 -13.29 8.27
CA LEU A 263 -8.52 -12.17 7.95
C LEU A 263 -7.95 -11.26 6.84
N SER A 264 -6.63 -11.15 6.73
CA SER A 264 -6.00 -10.21 5.80
C SER A 264 -5.90 -10.74 4.37
N ASP A 265 -5.72 -12.05 4.18
CA ASP A 265 -5.43 -12.64 2.89
C ASP A 265 -6.72 -12.99 2.10
N PRO A 266 -6.68 -13.01 0.77
CA PRO A 266 -7.84 -13.34 -0.05
C PRO A 266 -8.18 -14.82 0.07
N ASP A 267 -9.46 -15.17 -0.15
CA ASP A 267 -9.95 -16.54 -0.05
C ASP A 267 -9.60 -17.19 1.30
N SER A 268 -10.21 -16.67 2.37
CA SER A 268 -9.90 -17.08 3.76
C SER A 268 -10.01 -18.60 3.99
N SER A 269 -10.88 -19.32 3.24
CA SER A 269 -10.98 -20.78 3.32
C SER A 269 -9.71 -21.47 2.81
N HIS A 270 -9.09 -20.93 1.74
CA HIS A 270 -7.82 -21.40 1.24
C HIS A 270 -6.69 -21.18 2.26
N ILE A 271 -6.69 -20.03 2.95
CA ILE A 271 -5.69 -19.70 3.97
C ILE A 271 -5.80 -20.65 5.17
N GLU A 272 -7.01 -20.91 5.66
CA GLU A 272 -7.24 -21.85 6.75
C GLU A 272 -6.70 -23.26 6.40
N LEU A 273 -7.00 -23.75 5.20
CA LEU A 273 -6.48 -25.02 4.72
C LEU A 273 -4.95 -25.03 4.62
N ALA A 274 -4.35 -23.96 4.11
CA ALA A 274 -2.91 -23.84 3.98
C ALA A 274 -2.20 -23.88 5.35
N LEU A 275 -2.71 -23.12 6.33
CA LEU A 275 -2.16 -23.09 7.68
C LEU A 275 -2.37 -24.43 8.43
N SER A 276 -3.52 -25.08 8.23
CA SER A 276 -3.81 -26.38 8.84
C SER A 276 -3.00 -27.55 8.27
N ASN A 277 -2.44 -27.40 7.07
CA ASN A 277 -1.55 -28.40 6.45
C ASN A 277 -0.09 -28.31 6.94
N LEU A 278 0.27 -27.29 7.72
CA LEU A 278 1.62 -27.17 8.26
C LEU A 278 1.88 -28.22 9.35
N ASP A 279 3.09 -28.74 9.38
CA ASP A 279 3.54 -29.62 10.48
C ASP A 279 3.82 -28.82 11.76
N PHE A 280 4.13 -27.53 11.64
CA PHE A 280 4.46 -26.67 12.76
C PHE A 280 4.22 -25.19 12.44
N LEU A 281 3.37 -24.54 13.23
CA LEU A 281 3.04 -23.12 13.11
C LEU A 281 3.37 -22.39 14.42
N VAL A 282 4.24 -21.37 14.32
CA VAL A 282 4.53 -20.44 15.41
C VAL A 282 3.93 -19.08 15.09
N VAL A 283 3.18 -18.51 16.03
CA VAL A 283 2.65 -17.15 15.92
C VAL A 283 3.18 -16.30 17.08
N GLN A 284 3.81 -15.19 16.74
CA GLN A 284 4.24 -14.16 17.69
C GLN A 284 3.32 -12.95 17.54
N ASP A 285 2.49 -12.68 18.52
CA ASP A 285 1.48 -11.61 18.42
C ASP A 285 1.16 -11.03 19.81
N ILE A 286 0.52 -9.87 19.82
CA ILE A 286 0.04 -9.19 21.02
C ILE A 286 -1.35 -9.69 21.46
N PHE A 287 -2.09 -10.38 20.58
CA PHE A 287 -3.42 -10.95 20.86
C PHE A 287 -3.54 -12.37 20.31
N MET A 288 -4.46 -13.14 20.91
CA MET A 288 -4.94 -14.39 20.31
C MET A 288 -5.83 -14.05 19.12
N SER A 289 -5.21 -13.90 17.95
CA SER A 289 -5.88 -13.68 16.67
C SER A 289 -6.43 -15.00 16.10
N GLU A 290 -7.25 -14.93 15.06
CA GLU A 290 -7.78 -16.10 14.35
C GLU A 290 -6.64 -17.01 13.85
N THR A 291 -5.55 -16.42 13.39
CA THR A 291 -4.34 -17.14 13.00
C THR A 291 -3.63 -17.78 14.21
N ALA A 292 -3.54 -17.06 15.33
CA ALA A 292 -2.92 -17.57 16.55
C ALA A 292 -3.67 -18.76 17.15
N LEU A 293 -4.99 -18.86 16.93
CA LEU A 293 -5.79 -20.01 17.36
C LEU A 293 -5.46 -21.32 16.62
N LEU A 294 -4.83 -21.23 15.43
CA LEU A 294 -4.37 -22.40 14.66
C LEU A 294 -2.91 -22.79 15.00
N ALA A 295 -2.19 -21.98 15.78
CA ALA A 295 -0.77 -22.17 16.03
C ALA A 295 -0.47 -23.27 17.04
N ASP A 296 0.61 -24.04 16.81
CA ASP A 296 1.15 -24.98 17.80
C ASP A 296 1.82 -24.24 18.96
N VAL A 297 2.42 -23.07 18.68
CA VAL A 297 3.08 -22.23 19.69
C VAL A 297 2.71 -20.77 19.48
N VAL A 298 2.26 -20.11 20.54
CA VAL A 298 2.03 -18.67 20.56
C VAL A 298 3.04 -17.99 21.48
N LEU A 299 3.76 -17.00 20.96
CA LEU A 299 4.75 -16.22 21.71
C LEU A 299 4.18 -14.81 21.97
N PRO A 300 3.91 -14.44 23.24
CA PRO A 300 3.34 -13.15 23.57
C PRO A 300 4.36 -12.03 23.38
N ALA A 301 4.02 -11.08 22.50
CA ALA A 301 4.84 -9.95 22.11
C ALA A 301 4.37 -8.64 22.75
N THR A 302 5.23 -7.62 22.71
CA THR A 302 4.90 -6.27 23.16
C THR A 302 4.23 -5.44 22.07
N SER A 303 3.34 -4.54 22.48
CA SER A 303 2.79 -3.49 21.62
C SER A 303 3.79 -2.33 21.43
N PHE A 304 3.47 -1.41 20.51
CA PHE A 304 4.28 -0.21 20.26
C PHE A 304 4.44 0.70 21.49
N ALA A 305 3.54 0.63 22.47
CA ALA A 305 3.60 1.43 23.69
C ALA A 305 4.51 0.80 24.77
N GLU A 306 4.80 -0.47 24.65
CA GLU A 306 5.50 -1.30 25.65
C GLU A 306 6.99 -1.52 25.29
N THR A 307 7.40 -1.08 24.11
CA THR A 307 8.78 -1.21 23.60
C THR A 307 9.38 0.13 23.18
N ALA A 308 10.67 0.19 22.96
CA ALA A 308 11.37 1.34 22.41
C ALA A 308 12.18 0.95 21.17
N GLY A 309 12.18 1.81 20.15
CA GLY A 309 12.93 1.55 18.92
C GLY A 309 12.70 2.62 17.88
N THR A 310 13.07 2.34 16.65
CA THR A 310 12.88 3.25 15.52
C THR A 310 11.74 2.81 14.63
N TYR A 311 10.97 3.79 14.16
CA TYR A 311 9.89 3.60 13.21
C TYR A 311 10.13 4.47 11.97
N THR A 312 9.91 3.93 10.79
CA THR A 312 10.03 4.69 9.54
C THR A 312 8.65 4.92 8.95
N ASN A 313 8.25 6.19 8.82
CA ASN A 313 6.95 6.55 8.25
C ASN A 313 6.95 6.53 6.71
N THR A 314 5.79 6.81 6.10
CA THR A 314 5.60 6.77 4.65
C THR A 314 6.55 7.69 3.88
N GLU A 315 6.96 8.83 4.45
CA GLU A 315 7.91 9.79 3.84
C GLU A 315 9.39 9.43 4.08
N ARG A 316 9.70 8.18 4.44
CA ARG A 316 11.08 7.73 4.71
C ARG A 316 11.71 8.35 5.96
N ARG A 317 10.92 8.93 6.84
CA ARG A 317 11.40 9.54 8.07
C ARG A 317 11.53 8.50 9.17
N VAL A 318 12.76 8.27 9.61
CA VAL A 318 13.09 7.43 10.75
C VAL A 318 12.95 8.24 12.03
N GLN A 319 12.11 7.77 12.95
CA GLN A 319 11.77 8.46 14.19
C GLN A 319 11.96 7.52 15.38
N MET A 320 12.35 8.07 16.53
CA MET A 320 12.45 7.32 17.77
C MET A 320 11.07 7.22 18.43
N ALA A 321 10.67 6.00 18.79
CA ALA A 321 9.56 5.74 19.69
C ALA A 321 10.11 5.31 21.07
N HIS A 322 9.46 5.79 22.13
CA HIS A 322 9.84 5.52 23.51
C HIS A 322 8.81 4.62 24.18
N LYS A 323 9.26 3.68 24.98
CA LYS A 323 8.40 2.88 25.84
C LYS A 323 7.61 3.80 26.78
N ALA A 324 6.29 3.62 26.82
CA ALA A 324 5.36 4.41 27.62
C ALA A 324 4.83 3.63 28.83
N ILE A 325 4.65 2.33 28.69
CA ILE A 325 4.09 1.42 29.72
C ILE A 325 4.88 0.12 29.78
N ASP A 326 4.77 -0.61 30.87
CA ASP A 326 5.38 -1.92 30.99
C ASP A 326 4.57 -3.00 30.26
N PRO A 327 5.25 -4.04 29.70
CA PRO A 327 4.57 -5.17 29.08
C PRO A 327 3.67 -5.92 30.07
N PRO A 328 2.50 -6.41 29.63
CA PRO A 328 1.64 -7.22 30.48
C PRO A 328 2.16 -8.67 30.60
N GLY A 329 2.00 -9.26 31.78
CA GLY A 329 2.26 -10.69 32.00
C GLY A 329 3.67 -11.13 31.60
N SER A 330 3.76 -12.07 30.66
CA SER A 330 5.02 -12.62 30.13
C SER A 330 5.39 -12.09 28.74
N ALA A 331 4.74 -11.03 28.27
CA ALA A 331 5.04 -10.43 26.96
C ALA A 331 6.46 -9.88 26.93
N ARG A 332 7.15 -10.10 25.81
CA ARG A 332 8.54 -9.69 25.58
C ARG A 332 8.67 -8.91 24.27
N ASP A 333 9.69 -8.08 24.18
CA ASP A 333 10.02 -7.36 22.95
C ASP A 333 10.28 -8.33 21.79
N ASP A 334 9.77 -8.03 20.60
CA ASP A 334 9.94 -8.86 19.41
C ASP A 334 11.40 -9.23 19.13
N TRP A 335 12.29 -8.24 19.22
CA TRP A 335 13.72 -8.45 18.99
C TRP A 335 14.35 -9.40 20.03
N ASP A 336 13.92 -9.36 21.28
CA ASP A 336 14.42 -10.23 22.35
C ASP A 336 13.93 -11.67 22.18
N ILE A 337 12.65 -11.85 21.78
CA ILE A 337 12.10 -13.17 21.42
C ILE A 337 12.92 -13.76 20.24
N ILE A 338 13.16 -12.98 19.18
CA ILE A 338 13.93 -13.42 18.01
C ILE A 338 15.36 -13.82 18.43
N CYS A 339 16.02 -13.05 19.27
CA CYS A 339 17.35 -13.38 19.79
C CYS A 339 17.35 -14.71 20.57
N GLU A 340 16.33 -14.96 21.39
CA GLU A 340 16.20 -16.19 22.16
C GLU A 340 15.94 -17.41 21.26
N VAL A 341 15.03 -17.27 20.28
CA VAL A 341 14.78 -18.32 19.28
C VAL A 341 16.04 -18.63 18.50
N SER A 342 16.77 -17.61 18.07
CA SER A 342 18.02 -17.75 17.32
C SER A 342 19.09 -18.50 18.12
N ARG A 343 19.31 -18.12 19.39
CA ARG A 343 20.27 -18.81 20.27
C ARG A 343 19.93 -20.28 20.47
N ARG A 344 18.66 -20.60 20.69
CA ARG A 344 18.18 -21.99 20.84
C ARG A 344 18.29 -22.79 19.53
N SER A 345 18.25 -22.10 18.39
CA SER A 345 18.48 -22.71 17.08
C SER A 345 19.96 -22.80 16.67
N GLY A 346 20.88 -22.46 17.58
CA GLY A 346 22.33 -22.63 17.38
C GLY A 346 23.08 -21.42 16.80
N TYR A 347 22.40 -20.29 16.57
CA TYR A 347 23.06 -19.04 16.17
C TYR A 347 23.11 -18.04 17.34
N PRO A 348 24.32 -17.52 17.73
CA PRO A 348 24.51 -16.74 18.96
C PRO A 348 24.08 -15.27 18.79
N MET A 349 22.91 -14.99 18.29
CA MET A 349 22.37 -13.63 18.17
C MET A 349 22.22 -13.01 19.56
N SER A 350 22.86 -11.87 19.78
CA SER A 350 22.85 -11.21 21.07
C SER A 350 22.96 -9.70 20.94
N TYR A 351 21.88 -9.01 21.26
CA TYR A 351 21.82 -7.55 21.41
C TYR A 351 21.40 -7.23 22.84
N ARG A 352 21.87 -6.11 23.38
CA ARG A 352 21.51 -5.64 24.72
C ARG A 352 20.34 -4.67 24.69
N SER A 353 20.11 -4.08 23.50
CA SER A 353 19.06 -3.07 23.29
C SER A 353 18.83 -2.82 21.79
N THR A 354 17.74 -2.14 21.48
CA THR A 354 17.48 -1.63 20.11
C THR A 354 18.53 -0.62 19.63
N ALA A 355 19.34 -0.04 20.54
CA ALA A 355 20.46 0.81 20.15
C ALA A 355 21.60 0.01 19.51
N ASP A 356 21.89 -1.20 20.02
CA ASP A 356 22.90 -2.08 19.43
C ASP A 356 22.45 -2.54 18.03
N ILE A 357 21.14 -2.84 17.87
CA ILE A 357 20.55 -3.18 16.58
C ILE A 357 20.67 -2.00 15.58
N LEU A 358 20.32 -0.79 16.02
CA LEU A 358 20.43 0.40 15.14
C LEU A 358 21.88 0.66 14.73
N LYS A 359 22.85 0.41 15.62
CA LYS A 359 24.26 0.54 15.29
C LYS A 359 24.67 -0.42 14.17
N GLU A 360 24.26 -1.68 14.23
CA GLU A 360 24.54 -2.66 13.18
C GLU A 360 23.84 -2.26 11.86
N ILE A 361 22.60 -1.75 11.94
CA ILE A 361 21.90 -1.19 10.76
C ILE A 361 22.72 -0.07 10.12
N ASN A 362 23.25 0.87 10.91
CA ASN A 362 24.07 1.97 10.40
C ASN A 362 25.35 1.47 9.71
N GLU A 363 25.99 0.43 10.23
CA GLU A 363 27.20 -0.17 9.65
C GLU A 363 26.93 -0.91 8.33
N LEU A 364 25.79 -1.60 8.22
CA LEU A 364 25.48 -2.48 7.10
C LEU A 364 24.58 -1.84 6.03
N THR A 365 23.95 -0.70 6.33
CA THR A 365 22.96 -0.07 5.46
C THR A 365 23.39 1.34 5.07
N PRO A 366 24.03 1.52 3.90
CA PRO A 366 24.59 2.83 3.51
C PRO A 366 23.61 4.00 3.55
N SER A 367 22.33 3.75 3.22
CA SER A 367 21.28 4.78 3.26
C SER A 367 20.90 5.21 4.69
N TYR A 368 21.28 4.44 5.71
CA TYR A 368 21.01 4.68 7.12
C TYR A 368 22.26 5.07 7.92
N ALA A 369 23.45 5.08 7.32
CA ALA A 369 24.72 5.22 8.03
C ALA A 369 24.81 6.46 8.94
N GLY A 370 24.17 7.55 8.57
CA GLY A 370 24.09 8.78 9.38
C GLY A 370 22.86 8.89 10.29
N ILE A 371 22.01 7.88 10.39
CA ILE A 371 20.79 7.91 11.21
C ILE A 371 21.07 7.29 12.58
N THR A 372 21.90 7.98 13.37
CA THR A 372 22.31 7.48 14.67
C THR A 372 21.27 7.76 15.77
N ARG A 373 21.27 6.96 16.83
CA ARG A 373 20.39 7.15 17.98
C ARG A 373 20.53 8.56 18.57
N GLU A 374 21.75 9.08 18.65
CA GLU A 374 22.02 10.41 19.19
C GLU A 374 21.29 11.50 18.38
N ARG A 375 21.34 11.41 17.07
CA ARG A 375 20.66 12.36 16.18
C ARG A 375 19.15 12.25 16.26
N LEU A 376 18.62 11.02 16.34
CA LEU A 376 17.18 10.79 16.44
C LEU A 376 16.58 11.29 17.76
N THR A 377 17.33 11.26 18.87
CA THR A 377 16.85 11.75 20.16
C THR A 377 16.85 13.28 20.28
N LYS A 378 17.62 13.98 19.44
CA LYS A 378 17.73 15.44 19.43
C LYS A 378 16.77 16.14 18.47
N GLY A 379 16.06 15.41 17.61
CA GLY A 379 15.24 15.99 16.54
C GLY A 379 13.95 15.24 16.26
N PHE A 380 13.22 15.71 15.23
CA PHE A 380 11.96 15.10 14.78
C PHE A 380 12.15 13.92 13.80
N GLY A 381 13.32 13.27 13.84
CA GLY A 381 13.66 12.20 12.93
C GLY A 381 14.39 12.66 11.67
N LEU A 382 14.93 11.69 10.93
CA LEU A 382 15.75 11.89 9.74
C LEU A 382 15.20 11.09 8.56
N GLN A 383 15.16 11.70 7.38
CA GLN A 383 14.75 11.02 6.16
C GLN A 383 15.95 10.41 5.44
N TRP A 384 15.88 9.11 5.18
CA TRP A 384 16.88 8.47 4.34
C TRP A 384 16.70 8.80 2.84
N PRO A 385 17.75 8.72 2.00
CA PRO A 385 19.14 8.42 2.31
C PRO A 385 19.83 9.47 3.22
N CYS A 386 20.58 8.96 4.21
CA CYS A 386 21.38 9.77 5.10
C CYS A 386 22.74 9.05 5.31
N PRO A 387 23.70 9.23 4.39
CA PRO A 387 24.88 8.38 4.25
C PRO A 387 25.98 8.62 5.30
N ASN A 388 25.92 9.72 6.05
CA ASN A 388 26.86 10.05 7.12
C ASN A 388 26.19 11.00 8.14
N GLU A 389 26.87 11.26 9.25
CA GLU A 389 26.32 12.07 10.36
C GLU A 389 26.21 13.57 10.05
N GLU A 390 26.97 14.09 9.11
CA GLU A 390 26.88 15.50 8.67
C GLU A 390 25.71 15.73 7.71
N HIS A 391 25.20 14.67 7.07
CA HIS A 391 24.12 14.78 6.10
C HIS A 391 22.78 15.11 6.79
N PRO A 392 22.04 16.15 6.33
CA PRO A 392 20.81 16.62 6.98
C PRO A 392 19.59 15.69 6.81
N GLY A 393 19.73 14.60 6.08
CA GLY A 393 18.63 13.79 5.57
C GLY A 393 18.18 14.26 4.16
N THR A 394 17.33 13.47 3.52
CA THR A 394 16.91 13.72 2.14
C THR A 394 15.40 13.99 2.09
N PRO A 395 14.94 15.25 2.10
CA PRO A 395 13.51 15.58 2.11
C PRO A 395 12.79 15.14 0.83
N TYR A 396 13.45 15.15 -0.34
CA TYR A 396 12.92 14.60 -1.59
C TYR A 396 13.99 13.86 -2.39
N LEU A 397 13.59 12.77 -3.01
CA LEU A 397 14.44 11.89 -3.83
C LEU A 397 14.61 12.46 -5.25
N HIS A 398 15.58 11.92 -5.96
CA HIS A 398 15.79 12.17 -7.40
C HIS A 398 16.09 13.64 -7.77
N LYS A 399 16.70 14.41 -6.87
CA LYS A 399 17.02 15.81 -7.10
C LYS A 399 17.84 16.01 -8.40
N ASP A 400 18.99 15.36 -8.50
CA ASP A 400 19.92 15.53 -9.62
C ASP A 400 19.72 14.45 -10.68
N LYS A 401 19.50 13.22 -10.27
CA LYS A 401 19.27 12.06 -11.15
C LYS A 401 18.41 11.02 -10.45
N PHE A 402 17.78 10.16 -11.22
CA PHE A 402 17.10 8.99 -10.68
C PHE A 402 18.12 8.00 -10.10
N THR A 403 17.68 7.16 -9.15
CA THR A 403 18.55 6.17 -8.51
C THR A 403 19.19 5.22 -9.54
N LYS A 404 18.48 4.90 -10.62
CA LYS A 404 18.98 4.09 -11.76
C LYS A 404 19.70 4.89 -12.85
N GLY A 405 19.90 6.21 -12.69
CA GLY A 405 20.44 7.11 -13.67
C GLY A 405 19.38 7.94 -14.37
N LEU A 406 18.76 7.40 -15.44
CA LEU A 406 17.59 7.97 -16.10
C LEU A 406 16.30 7.33 -15.60
N GLY A 407 15.22 8.09 -15.53
CA GLY A 407 13.88 7.57 -15.32
C GLY A 407 13.39 6.86 -16.58
N SER A 408 12.88 5.65 -16.46
CA SER A 408 12.39 4.90 -17.63
C SER A 408 10.89 5.04 -17.77
N PHE A 409 10.41 5.56 -18.91
CA PHE A 409 9.02 5.37 -19.26
C PHE A 409 8.76 3.89 -19.52
N LEU A 410 7.80 3.35 -18.81
CA LEU A 410 7.36 1.95 -18.91
C LEU A 410 5.87 1.95 -19.28
N PRO A 411 5.55 1.99 -20.58
CA PRO A 411 4.17 2.06 -21.04
C PRO A 411 3.42 0.78 -20.70
N CYS A 412 2.17 0.92 -20.26
CA CYS A 412 1.29 -0.18 -19.88
C CYS A 412 -0.03 -0.08 -20.65
N ASP A 413 -0.55 -1.23 -21.07
CA ASP A 413 -1.88 -1.32 -21.65
C ASP A 413 -2.94 -1.61 -20.59
N PHE A 414 -4.12 -1.05 -20.76
CA PHE A 414 -5.28 -1.34 -19.93
C PHE A 414 -5.66 -2.83 -20.03
N LYS A 415 -5.94 -3.41 -18.87
CA LYS A 415 -6.55 -4.73 -18.73
C LYS A 415 -7.69 -4.61 -17.72
N PRO A 416 -8.86 -5.22 -17.97
CA PRO A 416 -9.97 -5.18 -17.02
C PRO A 416 -9.62 -5.93 -15.74
N VAL A 417 -10.43 -5.74 -14.69
CA VAL A 417 -10.38 -6.57 -13.48
C VAL A 417 -10.55 -8.04 -13.83
N SER A 418 -9.98 -8.93 -13.03
CA SER A 418 -9.96 -10.37 -13.31
C SER A 418 -11.35 -11.01 -13.26
N GLU A 419 -12.25 -10.49 -12.43
CA GLU A 419 -13.65 -10.91 -12.36
C GLU A 419 -14.57 -9.77 -12.76
N VAL A 420 -15.02 -9.77 -14.02
CA VAL A 420 -16.05 -8.84 -14.51
C VAL A 420 -17.43 -9.32 -14.06
N PRO A 421 -18.35 -8.43 -13.64
CA PRO A 421 -19.73 -8.78 -13.35
C PRO A 421 -20.42 -9.48 -14.53
N ASP A 422 -21.24 -10.48 -14.22
CA ASP A 422 -22.04 -11.27 -15.18
C ASP A 422 -23.51 -11.34 -14.79
N GLU A 423 -24.30 -12.21 -15.43
CA GLU A 423 -25.74 -12.36 -15.16
C GLU A 423 -26.02 -12.90 -13.74
N GLU A 424 -25.14 -13.74 -13.19
CA GLU A 424 -25.31 -14.33 -11.87
C GLU A 424 -24.72 -13.43 -10.77
N TYR A 425 -23.52 -12.87 -11.00
CA TYR A 425 -22.78 -12.00 -10.09
C TYR A 425 -22.74 -10.58 -10.63
N GLY A 426 -23.89 -9.90 -10.58
CA GLY A 426 -24.14 -8.63 -11.30
C GLY A 426 -23.53 -7.38 -10.66
N PHE A 427 -22.77 -7.49 -9.57
CA PHE A 427 -22.12 -6.37 -8.87
C PHE A 427 -20.62 -6.56 -8.80
N LEU A 428 -19.90 -5.45 -8.78
CA LEU A 428 -18.48 -5.44 -8.49
C LEU A 428 -18.25 -5.02 -7.02
N LEU A 429 -17.68 -5.92 -6.24
CA LEU A 429 -17.28 -5.64 -4.86
C LEU A 429 -15.88 -5.00 -4.86
N THR A 430 -15.77 -3.87 -4.20
CA THR A 430 -14.49 -3.29 -3.80
C THR A 430 -14.37 -3.26 -2.28
N THR A 431 -13.20 -3.55 -1.76
CA THR A 431 -12.98 -3.59 -0.31
C THR A 431 -12.15 -2.41 0.17
N GLY A 432 -12.24 -2.08 1.45
CA GLY A 432 -11.46 -1.00 2.02
C GLY A 432 -11.54 -0.90 3.53
N ARG A 433 -11.19 0.28 4.03
CA ARG A 433 -11.19 0.62 5.45
C ARG A 433 -12.18 1.74 5.73
N ILE A 434 -12.62 1.80 6.99
CA ILE A 434 -13.32 2.96 7.54
C ILE A 434 -12.41 3.70 8.52
N TYR A 435 -12.84 4.87 8.94
CA TYR A 435 -12.04 5.76 9.79
C TYR A 435 -11.72 5.16 11.18
N TYR A 436 -12.67 4.44 11.77
CA TYR A 436 -12.60 4.00 13.17
C TYR A 436 -11.78 2.72 13.39
N HIS A 437 -11.60 1.89 12.34
CA HIS A 437 -10.90 0.62 12.47
C HIS A 437 -9.62 0.56 11.66
N TYR A 438 -8.58 0.01 12.29
CA TYR A 438 -7.27 -0.19 11.70
C TYR A 438 -7.09 -1.64 11.26
N HIS A 439 -6.76 -1.84 9.98
CA HIS A 439 -6.48 -3.12 9.33
C HIS A 439 -7.58 -4.17 9.61
N THR A 440 -7.25 -5.37 10.10
CA THR A 440 -8.18 -6.44 10.47
C THR A 440 -9.02 -6.16 11.73
N GLY A 441 -8.89 -4.97 12.32
CA GLY A 441 -9.62 -4.61 13.52
C GLY A 441 -9.07 -5.20 14.80
N THR A 442 -8.04 -6.05 14.74
CA THR A 442 -7.50 -6.81 15.88
C THR A 442 -7.23 -5.94 17.11
N MET A 443 -6.67 -4.74 16.94
CA MET A 443 -6.47 -3.78 18.05
C MET A 443 -7.68 -2.89 18.28
N THR A 444 -8.19 -2.25 17.24
CA THR A 444 -9.18 -1.16 17.37
C THR A 444 -10.55 -1.65 17.78
N ARG A 445 -10.97 -2.85 17.42
CA ARG A 445 -12.23 -3.46 17.86
C ARG A 445 -12.25 -3.85 19.34
N ARG A 446 -11.08 -3.89 20.00
CA ARG A 446 -10.94 -4.08 21.45
C ARG A 446 -11.00 -2.76 22.24
N ILE A 447 -11.15 -1.62 21.56
CA ILE A 447 -11.27 -0.30 22.15
C ILE A 447 -12.74 0.13 22.11
N SER A 448 -13.41 0.14 23.26
CA SER A 448 -14.87 0.33 23.38
C SER A 448 -15.40 1.60 22.68
N ILE A 449 -14.64 2.69 22.67
CA ILE A 449 -15.03 3.93 21.97
C ILE A 449 -15.06 3.73 20.46
N LEU A 450 -14.03 3.10 19.89
CA LEU A 450 -13.94 2.85 18.45
C LEU A 450 -14.95 1.81 17.99
N GLU A 451 -15.12 0.74 18.78
CA GLU A 451 -16.13 -0.30 18.50
C GLU A 451 -17.56 0.26 18.55
N ARG A 452 -17.85 1.18 19.44
CA ARG A 452 -19.16 1.84 19.49
C ARG A 452 -19.47 2.66 18.23
N GLU A 453 -18.46 3.32 17.64
CA GLU A 453 -18.63 4.15 16.44
C GLU A 453 -18.82 3.33 15.15
N ALA A 454 -18.30 2.09 15.12
CA ALA A 454 -18.45 1.17 13.99
C ALA A 454 -18.53 -0.29 14.49
N PRO A 455 -19.67 -0.68 15.08
CA PRO A 455 -19.78 -1.96 15.79
C PRO A 455 -19.98 -3.16 14.88
N GLU A 456 -20.36 -2.96 13.61
CA GLU A 456 -20.83 -4.03 12.74
C GLU A 456 -20.39 -3.86 11.28
N PRO A 457 -20.29 -4.98 10.54
CA PRO A 457 -19.95 -4.95 9.13
C PRO A 457 -21.09 -4.38 8.30
N LEU A 458 -20.75 -3.45 7.40
CA LEU A 458 -21.67 -2.80 6.49
C LEU A 458 -21.27 -3.04 5.03
N VAL A 459 -22.27 -3.01 4.14
CA VAL A 459 -22.07 -2.88 2.71
C VAL A 459 -22.76 -1.60 2.20
N GLU A 460 -21.97 -0.73 1.54
CA GLU A 460 -22.50 0.43 0.83
C GLU A 460 -23.16 -0.03 -0.48
N ILE A 461 -24.38 0.39 -0.72
CA ILE A 461 -25.18 0.05 -1.93
C ILE A 461 -25.77 1.33 -2.49
N ASN A 462 -25.69 1.51 -3.82
CA ASN A 462 -26.28 2.65 -4.50
C ASN A 462 -27.82 2.67 -4.33
N PRO A 463 -28.45 3.84 -4.17
CA PRO A 463 -29.92 3.96 -3.98
C PRO A 463 -30.77 3.32 -5.09
N ASP A 464 -30.36 3.42 -6.35
CA ASP A 464 -31.11 2.81 -7.48
C ASP A 464 -30.98 1.29 -7.46
N ASP A 465 -29.81 0.76 -7.13
CA ASP A 465 -29.61 -0.68 -6.92
C ASP A 465 -30.41 -1.20 -5.73
N ALA A 466 -30.38 -0.49 -4.61
CA ALA A 466 -31.15 -0.85 -3.42
C ALA A 466 -32.65 -0.91 -3.71
N LYS A 467 -33.17 0.08 -4.44
CA LYS A 467 -34.56 0.12 -4.90
C LYS A 467 -34.88 -1.07 -5.80
N ARG A 468 -34.03 -1.40 -6.76
CA ARG A 468 -34.19 -2.52 -7.69
C ARG A 468 -34.22 -3.87 -6.97
N LEU A 469 -33.42 -4.01 -5.91
CA LEU A 469 -33.32 -5.23 -5.09
C LEU A 469 -34.35 -5.28 -3.94
N GLY A 470 -35.13 -4.22 -3.72
CA GLY A 470 -36.05 -4.10 -2.58
C GLY A 470 -35.34 -4.00 -1.23
N ILE A 471 -34.11 -3.49 -1.21
CA ILE A 471 -33.27 -3.33 0.00
C ILE A 471 -33.49 -1.94 0.58
N ARG A 472 -33.60 -1.85 1.90
CA ARG A 472 -33.67 -0.61 2.65
C ARG A 472 -32.40 -0.44 3.50
N ASN A 473 -32.17 0.76 3.96
CA ASN A 473 -31.08 1.03 4.90
C ASN A 473 -31.23 0.17 6.17
N ASN A 474 -30.14 -0.43 6.63
CA ASN A 474 -30.06 -1.39 7.75
C ASN A 474 -30.74 -2.77 7.53
N ASP A 475 -31.25 -3.07 6.34
CA ASP A 475 -31.66 -4.44 6.02
C ASP A 475 -30.44 -5.37 6.07
N GLU A 476 -30.62 -6.60 6.57
CA GLU A 476 -29.62 -7.65 6.42
C GLU A 476 -29.59 -8.14 4.99
N VAL A 477 -28.39 -8.16 4.41
CA VAL A 477 -28.14 -8.62 3.04
C VAL A 477 -27.03 -9.66 3.02
N GLU A 478 -27.13 -10.56 2.08
CA GLU A 478 -26.09 -11.55 1.80
C GLU A 478 -25.30 -11.15 0.56
N LEU A 479 -23.99 -11.04 0.70
CA LEU A 479 -23.05 -10.91 -0.39
C LEU A 479 -22.52 -12.30 -0.72
N ILE A 480 -22.62 -12.70 -1.98
CA ILE A 480 -22.26 -14.03 -2.46
C ILE A 480 -21.26 -13.88 -3.60
N SER A 481 -20.11 -14.53 -3.49
CA SER A 481 -19.15 -14.69 -4.59
C SER A 481 -19.05 -16.16 -5.00
N ARG A 482 -18.18 -16.48 -5.95
CA ARG A 482 -17.89 -17.87 -6.35
C ARG A 482 -17.19 -18.69 -5.26
N ARG A 483 -16.72 -18.05 -4.18
CA ARG A 483 -15.92 -18.66 -3.09
C ARG A 483 -16.69 -18.84 -1.79
N GLY A 484 -17.70 -18.00 -1.57
CA GLY A 484 -18.50 -18.10 -0.35
C GLY A 484 -19.51 -16.97 -0.24
N SER A 485 -20.11 -16.84 0.93
CA SER A 485 -21.05 -15.77 1.23
C SER A 485 -20.86 -15.23 2.64
N ILE A 486 -21.19 -13.95 2.83
CA ILE A 486 -21.23 -13.27 4.13
C ILE A 486 -22.55 -12.52 4.28
N LYS A 487 -22.99 -12.33 5.54
CA LYS A 487 -24.14 -11.50 5.87
C LYS A 487 -23.67 -10.21 6.51
N VAL A 488 -24.20 -9.09 6.01
CA VAL A 488 -23.85 -7.74 6.46
C VAL A 488 -25.09 -6.86 6.42
N LYS A 489 -25.06 -5.70 7.08
CA LYS A 489 -26.14 -4.71 6.95
C LYS A 489 -25.91 -3.79 5.76
N ALA A 490 -26.99 -3.41 5.11
CA ALA A 490 -26.95 -2.49 3.98
C ALA A 490 -26.90 -1.03 4.46
N GLU A 491 -25.97 -0.27 3.93
CA GLU A 491 -25.94 1.19 3.98
C GLU A 491 -26.28 1.74 2.59
N VAL A 492 -27.48 2.29 2.43
CA VAL A 492 -27.92 2.85 1.16
C VAL A 492 -27.36 4.26 0.99
N THR A 493 -26.47 4.46 0.00
CA THR A 493 -25.71 5.71 -0.16
C THR A 493 -25.25 5.94 -1.60
N ASP A 494 -25.15 7.22 -2.01
CA ASP A 494 -24.62 7.65 -3.31
C ASP A 494 -23.08 7.65 -3.39
N ARG A 495 -22.42 7.24 -2.33
CA ARG A 495 -20.95 7.12 -2.28
C ARG A 495 -20.42 6.11 -3.29
N VAL A 496 -21.14 5.03 -3.53
CA VAL A 496 -20.79 4.03 -4.54
C VAL A 496 -21.60 4.25 -5.83
N PRO A 497 -21.01 4.03 -7.01
CA PRO A 497 -21.77 4.06 -8.26
C PRO A 497 -22.72 2.85 -8.38
N GLU A 498 -23.65 2.89 -9.35
CA GLU A 498 -24.49 1.75 -9.67
C GLU A 498 -23.67 0.50 -9.98
N ARG A 499 -24.19 -0.66 -9.59
CA ARG A 499 -23.56 -1.99 -9.73
C ARG A 499 -22.21 -2.16 -9.06
N VAL A 500 -21.86 -1.24 -8.16
CA VAL A 500 -20.70 -1.35 -7.29
C VAL A 500 -21.14 -1.41 -5.84
N VAL A 501 -20.55 -2.30 -5.06
CA VAL A 501 -20.72 -2.36 -3.61
C VAL A 501 -19.37 -2.25 -2.93
N PHE A 502 -19.36 -1.60 -1.77
CA PHE A 502 -18.16 -1.46 -0.95
C PHE A 502 -18.38 -2.09 0.42
N SER A 503 -17.44 -2.91 0.88
CA SER A 503 -17.45 -3.46 2.24
C SER A 503 -16.05 -3.44 2.85
N THR A 504 -16.00 -3.57 4.18
CA THR A 504 -14.77 -3.45 4.95
C THR A 504 -14.26 -4.80 5.44
N PHE A 505 -12.95 -4.94 5.64
CA PHE A 505 -12.33 -6.19 6.06
C PHE A 505 -11.92 -6.21 7.55
N HIS A 506 -12.55 -5.37 8.39
CA HIS A 506 -12.24 -5.27 9.81
C HIS A 506 -12.92 -6.32 10.70
N PHE A 507 -13.94 -7.01 10.17
CA PHE A 507 -14.89 -7.79 10.94
C PHE A 507 -14.71 -9.29 10.70
N HIS A 508 -14.29 -10.01 11.74
CA HIS A 508 -14.10 -11.48 11.68
C HIS A 508 -15.42 -12.25 11.55
N GLU A 509 -16.52 -11.68 12.04
CA GLU A 509 -17.88 -12.27 11.96
C GLU A 509 -18.46 -12.20 10.53
N ALA A 510 -17.93 -11.34 9.67
CA ALA A 510 -18.26 -11.26 8.26
C ALA A 510 -16.99 -10.95 7.44
N PRO A 511 -16.08 -11.93 7.33
CA PRO A 511 -14.77 -11.72 6.72
C PRO A 511 -14.91 -11.52 5.20
N VAL A 512 -14.92 -10.28 4.75
CA VAL A 512 -15.15 -9.95 3.33
C VAL A 512 -14.11 -10.59 2.42
N ASN A 513 -12.92 -10.92 2.92
CA ASN A 513 -11.89 -11.60 2.15
C ASN A 513 -12.22 -13.08 1.83
N LEU A 514 -13.24 -13.65 2.46
CA LEU A 514 -13.86 -14.91 2.01
C LEU A 514 -14.43 -14.79 0.58
N LEU A 515 -14.82 -13.57 0.18
CA LEU A 515 -15.41 -13.30 -1.13
C LEU A 515 -14.40 -12.96 -2.20
N THR A 516 -13.21 -12.46 -1.84
CA THR A 516 -12.24 -11.91 -2.77
C THR A 516 -11.52 -13.00 -3.58
N ASN A 517 -11.14 -12.68 -4.81
CA ASN A 517 -10.50 -13.64 -5.69
C ASN A 517 -8.99 -13.82 -5.39
N PRO A 518 -8.43 -15.03 -5.60
CA PRO A 518 -7.01 -15.30 -5.38
C PRO A 518 -6.15 -14.97 -6.61
N VAL A 519 -6.43 -13.85 -7.28
CA VAL A 519 -5.62 -13.36 -8.39
C VAL A 519 -4.62 -12.34 -7.87
N PHE A 520 -3.40 -12.39 -8.39
CA PHE A 520 -2.28 -11.61 -7.90
C PHE A 520 -1.62 -10.82 -9.03
N ASP A 521 -1.11 -9.64 -8.69
CA ASP A 521 -0.20 -8.92 -9.56
C ASP A 521 1.07 -9.76 -9.82
N PRO A 522 1.44 -10.02 -11.08
CA PRO A 522 2.53 -10.95 -11.40
C PRO A 522 3.90 -10.50 -10.91
N ASP A 523 4.13 -9.19 -10.81
CA ASP A 523 5.42 -8.61 -10.42
C ASP A 523 5.56 -8.50 -8.90
N SER A 524 4.50 -8.04 -8.22
CA SER A 524 4.53 -7.76 -6.78
C SER A 524 3.92 -8.86 -5.91
N GLY A 525 3.09 -9.72 -6.47
CA GLY A 525 2.33 -10.74 -5.73
C GLY A 525 1.18 -10.17 -4.88
N ILE A 526 0.81 -8.89 -5.07
CA ILE A 526 -0.31 -8.26 -4.34
C ILE A 526 -1.65 -8.79 -4.85
N PRO A 527 -2.59 -9.19 -3.95
CA PRO A 527 -3.91 -9.65 -4.33
C PRO A 527 -4.82 -8.55 -4.90
N GLU A 528 -5.76 -8.95 -5.77
CA GLU A 528 -6.78 -8.07 -6.34
C GLU A 528 -7.98 -7.90 -5.39
N TYR A 529 -7.82 -7.08 -4.33
CA TYR A 529 -8.89 -6.80 -3.38
C TYR A 529 -9.93 -5.75 -3.87
N LYS A 530 -9.66 -5.09 -5.00
CA LYS A 530 -10.50 -3.98 -5.48
C LYS A 530 -11.49 -4.37 -6.58
N GLY A 531 -11.46 -5.61 -7.04
CA GLY A 531 -12.34 -6.10 -8.07
C GLY A 531 -12.72 -7.56 -7.87
N CYS A 532 -13.96 -7.82 -7.43
CA CYS A 532 -14.50 -9.16 -7.28
C CYS A 532 -15.98 -9.17 -7.64
N ALA A 533 -16.43 -10.10 -8.50
CA ALA A 533 -17.81 -10.19 -8.88
C ALA A 533 -18.65 -10.85 -7.77
N VAL A 534 -19.75 -10.20 -7.39
CA VAL A 534 -20.65 -10.66 -6.33
C VAL A 534 -22.12 -10.50 -6.72
N LYS A 535 -22.95 -11.33 -6.09
CA LYS A 535 -24.40 -11.21 -6.04
C LYS A 535 -24.79 -10.58 -4.70
N VAL A 536 -25.75 -9.66 -4.74
CA VAL A 536 -26.37 -9.06 -3.56
C VAL A 536 -27.78 -9.60 -3.42
N ARG A 537 -28.14 -10.14 -2.27
CA ARG A 537 -29.46 -10.68 -1.97
C ARG A 537 -29.95 -10.16 -0.63
N ARG A 538 -31.20 -9.69 -0.57
CA ARG A 538 -31.85 -9.35 0.69
C ARG A 538 -32.12 -10.64 1.48
N CYS A 539 -31.79 -10.66 2.76
CA CYS A 539 -32.20 -11.72 3.67
C CYS A 539 -33.71 -11.60 3.94
N ALA A 540 -34.38 -12.74 4.10
CA ALA A 540 -35.83 -12.79 4.30
C ALA A 540 -36.25 -12.28 5.68
#